data_1b94a768803828a1c03460084d273dbe
#
_entry.id   1b94a768803828a1c03460084d273dbe
#
_cell.length_a   1.000
_cell.length_b   1.000
_cell.length_c   1.000
_cell.angle_alpha   90.00
_cell.angle_beta   90.00
_cell.angle_gamma   90.00
#
_symmetry.space_group_name_H-M   'P 1'
#
loop_
_entity.id
_entity.type
_entity.pdbx_description
1 polymer ?
#
loop_
_entity_poly.entity_id
_entity_poly.type
_entity_poly.pdbx_seq_one_letter_code
_entity_poly.pdbx_strand_id
1 'polypeptide(L)'
;MLWGFDLVVEPAAIEVHTAVGRTHVAMAGVLLHARSLVDTEVRDLGGHRPIRVMTPVATVLDCAASRPLHEAVAVADSAMRLGAVTLDQLTEAVQARRGLPGVRRLRRILALVDLACGSVLESLLRVLLAQHEIAQGRSQYVIRTAGGQIVARADFAWPDVWLMLECDGQRWRDPEDARGRDRRRDNEAAGLVGGSCGSPGTTW
;
A
#
# COMPACT_ATOMS: atom_id res chain seq x y z
N MET A 1 6.37 11.64 5.67
CA MET A 1 5.56 11.25 6.87
C MET A 1 6.46 10.89 8.04
N LEU A 2 6.07 11.21 9.29
CA LEU A 2 6.88 10.89 10.48
C LEU A 2 7.07 9.40 10.73
N TRP A 3 6.13 8.57 10.27
CA TRP A 3 6.17 7.10 10.39
C TRP A 3 6.92 6.40 9.26
N GLY A 4 7.39 7.13 8.23
CA GLY A 4 8.06 6.56 7.07
C GLY A 4 7.13 5.83 6.10
N PHE A 5 5.81 6.04 6.19
CA PHE A 5 4.86 5.45 5.24
C PHE A 5 5.08 6.02 3.85
N ASP A 6 5.03 5.16 2.86
CA ASP A 6 5.12 5.57 1.46
C ASP A 6 3.88 6.35 1.05
N LEU A 7 4.08 7.35 0.23
CA LEU A 7 3.04 8.23 -0.28
C LEU A 7 3.02 8.18 -1.81
N VAL A 8 1.82 8.26 -2.38
CA VAL A 8 1.65 8.42 -3.84
C VAL A 8 2.12 9.81 -4.28
N VAL A 9 1.79 10.83 -3.47
CA VAL A 9 2.17 12.23 -3.70
C VAL A 9 2.76 12.79 -2.42
N GLU A 10 3.94 13.41 -2.53
CA GLU A 10 4.54 14.12 -1.42
C GLU A 10 3.67 15.31 -1.00
N PRO A 11 3.38 15.46 0.30
CA PRO A 11 2.55 16.57 0.77
C PRO A 11 3.29 17.89 0.63
N ALA A 12 2.61 18.90 0.09
CA ALA A 12 3.15 20.25 -0.06
C ALA A 12 3.28 21.00 1.29
N ALA A 13 2.66 20.51 2.35
CA ALA A 13 2.62 21.14 3.67
C ALA A 13 2.64 20.10 4.80
N ILE A 14 3.08 20.52 5.97
CA ILE A 14 2.96 19.74 7.22
C ILE A 14 1.51 19.83 7.69
N GLU A 15 0.84 18.71 7.82
CA GLU A 15 -0.54 18.64 8.33
C GLU A 15 -0.54 18.58 9.85
N VAL A 16 -1.28 19.47 10.49
CA VAL A 16 -1.38 19.59 11.94
C VAL A 16 -2.84 19.59 12.37
N HIS A 17 -3.18 18.73 13.31
CA HIS A 17 -4.51 18.71 13.92
C HIS A 17 -4.57 19.65 15.13
N THR A 18 -5.64 20.37 15.26
CA THR A 18 -5.86 21.33 16.34
C THR A 18 -7.29 21.21 16.84
N ALA A 19 -7.50 21.54 18.11
CA ALA A 19 -8.82 21.50 18.71
C ALA A 19 -9.79 22.44 17.99
N VAL A 20 -11.02 21.99 17.81
CA VAL A 20 -12.09 22.78 17.22
C VAL A 20 -12.33 24.05 18.02
N GLY A 21 -12.51 25.20 17.34
CA GLY A 21 -12.77 26.49 17.99
C GLY A 21 -11.53 27.27 18.39
N ARG A 22 -10.30 26.76 18.16
CA ARG A 22 -9.07 27.55 18.34
C ARG A 22 -8.82 28.45 17.16
N THR A 23 -8.50 29.71 17.45
CA THR A 23 -8.00 30.65 16.42
C THR A 23 -6.56 30.34 16.10
N HIS A 24 -6.21 30.25 14.84
CA HIS A 24 -4.87 29.93 14.38
C HIS A 24 -4.34 31.02 13.46
N VAL A 25 -3.05 31.29 13.58
CA VAL A 25 -2.33 32.12 12.61
C VAL A 25 -1.89 31.21 11.46
N ALA A 26 -2.18 31.64 10.23
CA ALA A 26 -1.72 30.92 9.05
C ALA A 26 -0.17 30.89 9.02
N MET A 27 0.39 29.72 8.85
CA MET A 27 1.84 29.51 8.71
C MET A 27 2.13 28.94 7.32
N ALA A 28 3.11 29.50 6.63
CA ALA A 28 3.56 28.99 5.35
C ALA A 28 4.06 27.52 5.52
N GLY A 29 3.64 26.63 4.65
CA GLY A 29 4.02 25.22 4.70
C GLY A 29 3.31 24.39 5.78
N VAL A 30 2.27 24.93 6.44
CA VAL A 30 1.46 24.20 7.44
C VAL A 30 -0.02 24.22 7.04
N LEU A 31 -0.63 23.06 6.99
CA LEU A 31 -2.06 22.89 6.80
C LEU A 31 -2.71 22.49 8.12
N LEU A 32 -3.66 23.30 8.59
CA LEU A 32 -4.33 23.09 9.85
C LEU A 32 -5.68 22.41 9.65
N HIS A 33 -5.89 21.31 10.37
CA HIS A 33 -7.15 20.58 10.42
C HIS A 33 -7.82 20.79 11.78
N ALA A 34 -9.02 21.37 11.79
CA ALA A 34 -9.82 21.54 13.01
C ALA A 34 -10.48 20.20 13.38
N ARG A 35 -9.79 19.37 14.15
CA ARG A 35 -10.28 18.08 14.67
C ARG A 35 -9.72 17.84 16.06
N SER A 36 -10.59 17.57 17.01
CA SER A 36 -10.16 17.10 18.32
C SER A 36 -9.77 15.61 18.24
N LEU A 37 -8.56 15.31 18.63
CA LEU A 37 -8.04 13.96 18.77
C LEU A 37 -8.24 13.50 20.21
N VAL A 38 -8.57 12.23 20.41
CA VAL A 38 -8.60 11.61 21.74
C VAL A 38 -7.19 11.13 22.12
N ASP A 39 -6.89 10.99 23.40
CA ASP A 39 -5.55 10.63 23.86
C ASP A 39 -5.03 9.30 23.30
N THR A 40 -5.92 8.34 23.03
CA THR A 40 -5.57 7.07 22.38
C THR A 40 -5.14 7.21 20.91
N GLU A 41 -5.41 8.34 20.28
CA GLU A 41 -5.01 8.64 18.90
C GLU A 41 -3.67 9.37 18.82
N VAL A 42 -3.07 9.75 19.94
CA VAL A 42 -1.84 10.56 19.99
C VAL A 42 -0.80 9.89 20.84
N ARG A 43 0.46 10.13 20.50
CA ARG A 43 1.60 9.79 21.32
C ARG A 43 2.71 10.84 21.20
N ASP A 44 3.59 10.86 22.18
CA ASP A 44 4.75 11.73 22.16
C ASP A 44 5.93 11.06 21.44
N LEU A 45 6.57 11.79 20.53
CA LEU A 45 7.82 11.43 19.88
C LEU A 45 8.93 12.37 20.30
N GLY A 46 10.11 11.80 20.60
CA GLY A 46 11.30 12.56 20.98
C GLY A 46 11.53 12.62 22.48
N GLY A 47 12.69 13.18 22.87
CA GLY A 47 13.18 13.23 24.25
C GLY A 47 12.79 14.52 24.97
N HIS A 48 13.74 15.46 25.10
CA HIS A 48 13.59 16.68 25.91
C HIS A 48 12.44 17.63 25.52
N ARG A 49 12.02 17.60 24.27
CA ARG A 49 10.86 18.37 23.75
C ARG A 49 10.01 17.46 22.89
N PRO A 50 9.14 16.65 23.48
CA PRO A 50 8.33 15.70 22.74
C PRO A 50 7.37 16.44 21.79
N ILE A 51 7.24 15.89 20.60
CA ILE A 51 6.23 16.33 19.63
C ILE A 51 5.06 15.36 19.71
N ARG A 52 3.86 15.89 19.93
CA ARG A 52 2.64 15.09 19.89
C ARG A 52 2.30 14.73 18.44
N VAL A 53 2.23 13.45 18.15
CA VAL A 53 1.92 12.93 16.82
C VAL A 53 0.77 11.94 16.89
N MET A 54 0.03 11.81 15.82
CA MET A 54 -0.99 10.76 15.71
C MET A 54 -0.33 9.39 15.76
N THR A 55 -0.97 8.43 16.41
CA THR A 55 -0.53 7.02 16.37
C THR A 55 -0.56 6.49 14.93
N PRO A 56 0.19 5.42 14.60
CA PRO A 56 0.15 4.82 13.27
C PRO A 56 -1.26 4.47 12.81
N VAL A 57 -2.06 3.84 13.67
CA VAL A 57 -3.46 3.50 13.37
C VAL A 57 -4.28 4.76 13.10
N ALA A 58 -4.19 5.78 13.96
CA ALA A 58 -4.92 7.03 13.78
C ALA A 58 -4.51 7.74 12.48
N THR A 59 -3.20 7.71 12.12
CA THR A 59 -2.69 8.27 10.87
C THR A 59 -3.30 7.58 9.64
N VAL A 60 -3.32 6.24 9.64
CA VAL A 60 -3.95 5.47 8.54
C VAL A 60 -5.43 5.80 8.41
N LEU A 61 -6.16 5.87 9.53
CA LEU A 61 -7.59 6.18 9.51
C LEU A 61 -7.87 7.62 9.06
N ASP A 62 -7.00 8.56 9.40
CA ASP A 62 -7.12 9.95 8.95
C ASP A 62 -6.86 10.09 7.45
N CYS A 63 -5.80 9.45 6.94
CA CYS A 63 -5.56 9.33 5.50
C CYS A 63 -6.74 8.66 4.79
N ALA A 64 -7.31 7.62 5.38
CA ALA A 64 -8.48 6.93 4.85
C ALA A 64 -9.73 7.83 4.78
N ALA A 65 -9.86 8.80 5.66
CA ALA A 65 -10.97 9.74 5.67
C ALA A 65 -10.78 10.89 4.66
N SER A 66 -9.54 11.39 4.51
CA SER A 66 -9.23 12.65 3.82
C SER A 66 -8.70 12.47 2.40
N ARG A 67 -7.98 11.36 2.08
CA ARG A 67 -7.28 11.19 0.81
C ARG A 67 -8.08 10.36 -0.21
N PRO A 68 -7.78 10.43 -1.51
CA PRO A 68 -8.33 9.53 -2.52
C PRO A 68 -8.19 8.06 -2.13
N LEU A 69 -9.07 7.18 -2.64
CA LEU A 69 -9.09 5.76 -2.28
C LEU A 69 -7.75 5.07 -2.47
N HIS A 70 -7.13 5.28 -3.63
CA HIS A 70 -5.85 4.66 -3.99
C HIS A 70 -4.70 5.12 -3.09
N GLU A 71 -4.66 6.39 -2.70
CA GLU A 71 -3.66 6.91 -1.75
C GLU A 71 -3.85 6.32 -0.35
N ALA A 72 -5.10 6.25 0.11
CA ALA A 72 -5.44 5.69 1.41
C ALA A 72 -5.07 4.21 1.53
N VAL A 73 -5.30 3.42 0.47
CA VAL A 73 -4.88 2.00 0.41
C VAL A 73 -3.36 1.89 0.40
N ALA A 74 -2.65 2.71 -0.40
CA ALA A 74 -1.18 2.69 -0.45
C ALA A 74 -0.55 3.02 0.91
N VAL A 75 -1.10 3.99 1.64
CA VAL A 75 -0.64 4.32 3.01
C VAL A 75 -0.89 3.17 3.97
N ALA A 76 -2.06 2.51 3.90
CA ALA A 76 -2.39 1.39 4.77
C ALA A 76 -1.48 0.17 4.50
N ASP A 77 -1.26 -0.17 3.22
CA ASP A 77 -0.33 -1.23 2.81
C ASP A 77 1.10 -0.95 3.29
N SER A 78 1.57 0.29 3.10
CA SER A 78 2.90 0.70 3.57
C SER A 78 3.03 0.61 5.09
N ALA A 79 2.01 1.06 5.84
CA ALA A 79 2.01 0.99 7.29
C ALA A 79 2.03 -0.47 7.80
N MET A 80 1.33 -1.38 7.12
CA MET A 80 1.34 -2.82 7.43
C MET A 80 2.68 -3.45 7.05
N ARG A 81 3.23 -3.16 5.88
CA ARG A 81 4.55 -3.64 5.43
C ARG A 81 5.67 -3.26 6.38
N LEU A 82 5.64 -2.05 6.93
CA LEU A 82 6.59 -1.56 7.93
C LEU A 82 6.35 -2.13 9.33
N GLY A 83 5.30 -2.94 9.53
CA GLY A 83 4.93 -3.47 10.83
C GLY A 83 4.43 -2.41 11.83
N ALA A 84 4.12 -1.21 11.37
CA ALA A 84 3.64 -0.12 12.23
C ALA A 84 2.17 -0.32 12.65
N VAL A 85 1.39 -1.03 11.84
CA VAL A 85 0.02 -1.44 12.14
C VAL A 85 -0.22 -2.87 11.66
N THR A 86 -1.20 -3.55 12.27
CA THR A 86 -1.70 -4.84 11.79
C THR A 86 -3.11 -4.69 11.20
N LEU A 87 -3.52 -5.66 10.39
CA LEU A 87 -4.88 -5.69 9.84
C LEU A 87 -5.92 -5.77 10.95
N ASP A 88 -5.64 -6.52 12.03
CA ASP A 88 -6.52 -6.63 13.19
C ASP A 88 -6.69 -5.29 13.89
N GLN A 89 -5.62 -4.54 14.14
CA GLN A 89 -5.68 -3.20 14.72
C GLN A 89 -6.52 -2.23 13.88
N LEU A 90 -6.36 -2.27 12.56
CA LEU A 90 -7.17 -1.45 11.65
C LEU A 90 -8.64 -1.89 11.67
N THR A 91 -8.88 -3.19 11.68
CA THR A 91 -10.23 -3.77 11.73
C THR A 91 -10.95 -3.40 13.02
N GLU A 92 -10.31 -3.55 14.17
CA GLU A 92 -10.83 -3.14 15.47
C GLU A 92 -11.15 -1.65 15.52
N ALA A 93 -10.22 -0.82 15.03
CA ALA A 93 -10.40 0.63 14.98
C ALA A 93 -11.57 1.06 14.07
N VAL A 94 -11.81 0.33 12.97
CA VAL A 94 -12.98 0.56 12.09
C VAL A 94 -14.27 0.05 12.74
N GLN A 95 -14.22 -1.07 13.46
CA GLN A 95 -15.37 -1.59 14.21
C GLN A 95 -15.80 -0.64 15.34
N ALA A 96 -14.84 -0.07 16.07
CA ALA A 96 -15.10 0.94 17.10
C ALA A 96 -15.81 2.20 16.54
N ARG A 97 -15.68 2.46 15.23
CA ARG A 97 -16.35 3.56 14.53
C ARG A 97 -17.69 3.16 13.89
N ARG A 98 -18.23 2.00 14.24
CA ARG A 98 -19.52 1.50 13.72
C ARG A 98 -20.63 2.52 13.97
N GLY A 99 -21.36 2.86 12.90
CA GLY A 99 -22.44 3.87 12.94
C GLY A 99 -21.96 5.31 12.71
N LEU A 100 -20.66 5.59 12.73
CA LEU A 100 -20.14 6.93 12.45
C LEU A 100 -20.03 7.21 10.94
N PRO A 101 -20.09 8.50 10.53
CA PRO A 101 -19.84 8.88 9.16
C PRO A 101 -18.49 8.37 8.65
N GLY A 102 -18.42 7.95 7.37
CA GLY A 102 -17.19 7.49 6.75
C GLY A 102 -16.84 6.01 6.98
N VAL A 103 -17.51 5.28 7.90
CA VAL A 103 -17.18 3.87 8.19
C VAL A 103 -17.31 2.95 6.96
N ARG A 104 -18.22 3.23 6.03
CA ARG A 104 -18.36 2.47 4.78
C ARG A 104 -17.09 2.60 3.91
N ARG A 105 -16.54 3.80 3.85
CA ARG A 105 -15.29 4.06 3.14
C ARG A 105 -14.11 3.32 3.78
N LEU A 106 -13.99 3.37 5.11
CA LEU A 106 -12.96 2.64 5.84
C LEU A 106 -13.03 1.13 5.57
N ARG A 107 -14.22 0.54 5.59
CA ARG A 107 -14.43 -0.88 5.25
C ARG A 107 -14.02 -1.20 3.82
N ARG A 108 -14.33 -0.31 2.86
CA ARG A 108 -13.89 -0.48 1.47
C ARG A 108 -12.37 -0.47 1.35
N ILE A 109 -11.68 0.40 2.11
CA ILE A 109 -10.21 0.43 2.14
C ILE A 109 -9.69 -0.87 2.73
N LEU A 110 -10.21 -1.34 3.88
CA LEU A 110 -9.80 -2.61 4.49
C LEU A 110 -9.99 -3.82 3.56
N ALA A 111 -11.01 -3.80 2.72
CA ALA A 111 -11.23 -4.87 1.73
C ALA A 111 -10.21 -4.84 0.58
N LEU A 112 -9.46 -3.75 0.43
CA LEU A 112 -8.48 -3.57 -0.65
C LEU A 112 -7.03 -3.64 -0.15
N VAL A 113 -6.76 -3.59 1.15
CA VAL A 113 -5.40 -3.71 1.68
C VAL A 113 -4.85 -5.12 1.51
N ASP A 114 -3.54 -5.19 1.27
CA ASP A 114 -2.85 -6.46 1.07
C ASP A 114 -1.45 -6.41 1.68
N LEU A 115 -1.21 -7.26 2.68
CA LEU A 115 0.07 -7.35 3.37
C LEU A 115 1.21 -7.81 2.45
N ALA A 116 0.89 -8.58 1.39
CA ALA A 116 1.88 -9.03 0.41
C ALA A 116 2.36 -7.91 -0.53
N CYS A 117 1.64 -6.77 -0.58
CA CYS A 117 1.97 -5.66 -1.45
C CYS A 117 3.37 -5.10 -1.16
N GLY A 118 4.24 -5.13 -2.16
CA GLY A 118 5.65 -4.72 -2.03
C GLY A 118 5.91 -3.24 -2.33
N SER A 119 4.98 -2.55 -3.02
CA SER A 119 5.19 -1.18 -3.49
C SER A 119 3.91 -0.37 -3.58
N VAL A 120 4.06 0.96 -3.67
CA VAL A 120 2.93 1.88 -3.93
C VAL A 120 2.25 1.58 -5.27
N LEU A 121 3.01 1.23 -6.30
CA LEU A 121 2.45 0.94 -7.62
C LEU A 121 1.55 -0.30 -7.61
N GLU A 122 1.91 -1.32 -6.85
CA GLU A 122 1.07 -2.50 -6.66
C GLU A 122 -0.25 -2.13 -5.95
N SER A 123 -0.20 -1.28 -4.92
CA SER A 123 -1.40 -0.77 -4.26
C SER A 123 -2.31 -0.01 -5.23
N LEU A 124 -1.73 0.89 -6.06
CA LEU A 124 -2.45 1.67 -7.06
C LEU A 124 -3.12 0.77 -8.10
N LEU A 125 -2.38 -0.21 -8.63
CA LEU A 125 -2.89 -1.16 -9.61
C LEU A 125 -4.05 -1.98 -9.04
N ARG A 126 -3.91 -2.50 -7.81
CA ARG A 126 -4.97 -3.27 -7.15
C ARG A 126 -6.26 -2.45 -7.00
N VAL A 127 -6.13 -1.19 -6.58
CA VAL A 127 -7.31 -0.30 -6.51
C VAL A 127 -7.90 -0.04 -7.88
N LEU A 128 -7.07 0.15 -8.91
CA LEU A 128 -7.52 0.35 -10.29
C LEU A 128 -8.29 -0.88 -10.80
N LEU A 129 -7.75 -2.08 -10.62
CA LEU A 129 -8.42 -3.33 -10.99
C LEU A 129 -9.78 -3.46 -10.30
N ALA A 130 -9.85 -3.15 -8.99
CA ALA A 130 -11.10 -3.19 -8.24
C ALA A 130 -12.12 -2.14 -8.69
N GLN A 131 -11.67 -0.95 -9.12
CA GLN A 131 -12.55 0.10 -9.62
C GLN A 131 -13.16 -0.24 -10.99
N HIS A 132 -12.43 -1.03 -11.79
CA HIS A 132 -12.89 -1.49 -13.12
C HIS A 132 -13.49 -2.89 -13.08
N GLU A 133 -13.79 -3.42 -11.90
CA GLU A 133 -14.40 -4.75 -11.71
C GLU A 133 -13.58 -5.89 -12.37
N ILE A 134 -12.28 -5.68 -12.52
CA ILE A 134 -11.35 -6.69 -13.01
C ILE A 134 -11.00 -7.62 -11.85
N ALA A 135 -11.00 -8.92 -12.11
CA ALA A 135 -10.63 -9.92 -11.11
C ALA A 135 -9.25 -9.63 -10.52
N GLN A 136 -9.16 -9.67 -9.20
CA GLN A 136 -7.88 -9.44 -8.51
C GLN A 136 -6.92 -10.59 -8.79
N GLY A 137 -5.72 -10.25 -9.25
CA GLY A 137 -4.62 -11.20 -9.36
C GLY A 137 -4.09 -11.63 -7.98
N ARG A 138 -3.40 -12.75 -7.94
CA ARG A 138 -2.65 -13.16 -6.75
C ARG A 138 -1.40 -12.29 -6.63
N SER A 139 -1.29 -11.53 -5.54
CA SER A 139 -0.13 -10.66 -5.29
C SER A 139 1.11 -11.48 -4.96
N GLN A 140 2.27 -11.02 -5.42
CA GLN A 140 3.59 -11.59 -5.14
C GLN A 140 3.65 -13.10 -5.43
N TYR A 141 3.11 -13.48 -6.58
CA TYR A 141 2.94 -14.88 -6.96
C TYR A 141 4.28 -15.54 -7.31
N VAL A 142 4.59 -16.63 -6.62
CA VAL A 142 5.84 -17.39 -6.81
C VAL A 142 5.63 -18.47 -7.88
N ILE A 143 6.38 -18.37 -8.96
CA ILE A 143 6.39 -19.33 -10.06
C ILE A 143 7.43 -20.40 -9.77
N ARG A 144 7.03 -21.68 -9.88
CA ARG A 144 7.90 -22.83 -9.60
C ARG A 144 7.92 -23.79 -10.78
N THR A 145 9.04 -24.47 -10.95
CA THR A 145 9.15 -25.66 -11.83
C THR A 145 8.36 -26.83 -11.26
N ALA A 146 8.13 -27.87 -12.06
CA ALA A 146 7.57 -29.14 -11.60
C ALA A 146 8.39 -29.78 -10.46
N GLY A 147 9.69 -29.51 -10.38
CA GLY A 147 10.59 -29.92 -9.30
C GLY A 147 10.56 -29.03 -8.05
N GLY A 148 9.67 -28.01 -8.01
CA GLY A 148 9.50 -27.12 -6.86
C GLY A 148 10.48 -25.94 -6.77
N GLN A 149 11.44 -25.83 -7.70
CA GLN A 149 12.37 -24.70 -7.72
C GLN A 149 11.66 -23.40 -8.06
N ILE A 150 11.99 -22.30 -7.36
CA ILE A 150 11.47 -20.98 -7.66
C ILE A 150 12.19 -20.46 -8.91
N VAL A 151 11.42 -20.08 -9.92
CA VAL A 151 11.93 -19.51 -11.19
C VAL A 151 11.79 -18.00 -11.19
N ALA A 152 10.63 -17.50 -10.76
CA ALA A 152 10.33 -16.08 -10.74
C ALA A 152 9.28 -15.76 -9.66
N ARG A 153 9.07 -14.47 -9.42
CA ARG A 153 7.98 -13.96 -8.59
C ARG A 153 7.37 -12.79 -9.33
N ALA A 154 6.11 -12.89 -9.65
CA ALA A 154 5.35 -11.84 -10.30
C ALA A 154 4.62 -10.97 -9.26
N ASP A 155 4.54 -9.66 -9.48
CA ASP A 155 3.80 -8.76 -8.59
C ASP A 155 2.32 -9.11 -8.55
N PHE A 156 1.75 -9.47 -9.71
CA PHE A 156 0.41 -10.04 -9.83
C PHE A 156 0.39 -11.19 -10.83
N ALA A 157 -0.40 -12.22 -10.55
CA ALA A 157 -0.64 -13.31 -11.47
C ALA A 157 -2.11 -13.72 -11.49
N TRP A 158 -2.58 -14.15 -12.66
CA TRP A 158 -3.86 -14.82 -12.89
C TRP A 158 -3.56 -16.19 -13.50
N PRO A 159 -3.26 -17.20 -12.67
CA PRO A 159 -2.83 -18.51 -13.16
C PRO A 159 -3.82 -19.18 -14.11
N ASP A 160 -5.11 -18.98 -13.86
CA ASP A 160 -6.19 -19.58 -14.64
C ASP A 160 -6.23 -19.09 -16.11
N VAL A 161 -5.68 -17.92 -16.38
CA VAL A 161 -5.59 -17.31 -17.72
C VAL A 161 -4.14 -17.08 -18.17
N TRP A 162 -3.17 -17.66 -17.45
CA TRP A 162 -1.74 -17.59 -17.78
C TRP A 162 -1.21 -16.15 -17.94
N LEU A 163 -1.73 -15.24 -17.15
CA LEU A 163 -1.34 -13.84 -17.17
C LEU A 163 -0.51 -13.47 -15.94
N MET A 164 0.58 -12.78 -16.18
CA MET A 164 1.41 -12.14 -15.14
C MET A 164 1.55 -10.65 -15.43
N LEU A 165 1.71 -9.89 -14.37
CA LEU A 165 1.95 -8.46 -14.44
C LEU A 165 3.00 -8.05 -13.43
N GLU A 166 3.98 -7.27 -13.88
CA GLU A 166 5.03 -6.66 -13.08
C GLU A 166 4.79 -5.16 -12.97
N CYS A 167 4.91 -4.61 -11.77
CA CYS A 167 4.80 -3.18 -11.49
C CYS A 167 6.21 -2.57 -11.50
N ASP A 168 6.73 -2.22 -12.66
CA ASP A 168 8.10 -1.74 -12.81
C ASP A 168 8.24 -0.25 -12.45
N GLY A 169 8.37 0.03 -11.16
CA GLY A 169 8.60 1.39 -10.65
C GLY A 169 10.06 1.83 -10.57
N GLN A 170 11.02 0.91 -10.71
CA GLN A 170 12.44 1.22 -10.55
C GLN A 170 13.20 1.50 -11.87
N ARG A 171 12.63 1.17 -13.01
CA ARG A 171 13.29 1.39 -14.32
C ARG A 171 13.65 2.85 -14.61
N TRP A 172 13.09 3.80 -13.90
CA TRP A 172 13.35 5.23 -14.12
C TRP A 172 14.49 5.80 -13.26
N ARG A 173 15.06 5.03 -12.32
CA ARG A 173 16.09 5.55 -11.40
C ARG A 173 17.52 5.16 -11.73
N ASP A 174 17.74 4.07 -12.49
CA ASP A 174 19.12 3.67 -12.85
C ASP A 174 19.19 2.94 -14.21
N PRO A 175 19.57 3.65 -15.31
CA PRO A 175 19.57 3.07 -16.65
C PRO A 175 20.65 2.00 -16.90
N GLU A 176 21.70 1.92 -16.10
CA GLU A 176 22.87 1.08 -16.38
C GLU A 176 22.84 -0.29 -15.68
N ASP A 177 22.28 -0.41 -14.50
CA ASP A 177 22.30 -1.65 -13.70
C ASP A 177 21.15 -2.63 -13.99
N ALA A 178 20.04 -2.14 -14.56
CA ALA A 178 18.83 -2.91 -14.82
C ALA A 178 18.93 -3.85 -16.05
N ARG A 179 19.72 -3.48 -17.07
CA ARG A 179 19.72 -4.15 -18.38
C ARG A 179 20.26 -5.58 -18.40
N GLY A 180 21.06 -5.95 -17.42
CA GLY A 180 21.71 -7.27 -17.40
C GLY A 180 20.94 -8.35 -16.65
N ARG A 181 20.23 -7.99 -15.58
CA ARG A 181 19.52 -8.92 -14.69
C ARG A 181 18.08 -9.19 -15.18
N ASP A 182 17.40 -8.17 -15.70
CA ASP A 182 16.03 -8.29 -16.20
C ASP A 182 15.93 -9.17 -17.45
N ARG A 183 16.86 -9.02 -18.42
CA ARG A 183 16.85 -9.84 -19.64
C ARG A 183 17.01 -11.34 -19.37
N ARG A 184 17.73 -11.75 -18.32
CA ARG A 184 17.84 -13.16 -17.93
C ARG A 184 16.53 -13.66 -17.30
N ARG A 185 15.92 -12.90 -16.40
CA ARG A 185 14.63 -13.25 -15.76
C ARG A 185 13.48 -13.27 -16.78
N ASP A 186 13.40 -12.24 -17.64
CA ASP A 186 12.39 -12.15 -18.70
C ASP A 186 12.51 -13.31 -19.71
N ASN A 187 13.74 -13.70 -20.08
CA ASN A 187 13.99 -14.81 -20.99
C ASN A 187 13.71 -16.18 -20.33
N GLU A 188 14.01 -16.34 -19.05
CA GLU A 188 13.68 -17.57 -18.33
C GLU A 188 12.16 -17.71 -18.11
N ALA A 189 11.48 -16.63 -17.76
CA ALA A 189 10.01 -16.60 -17.62
C ALA A 189 9.32 -16.78 -18.99
N ALA A 190 9.78 -16.10 -20.06
CA ALA A 190 9.27 -16.26 -21.41
C ALA A 190 9.55 -17.65 -21.99
N GLY A 191 10.70 -18.25 -21.67
CA GLY A 191 11.02 -19.63 -22.04
C GLY A 191 10.11 -20.66 -21.40
N LEU A 192 9.59 -20.39 -20.20
CA LEU A 192 8.66 -21.25 -19.49
C LEU A 192 7.20 -21.07 -19.99
N VAL A 193 6.85 -19.86 -20.44
CA VAL A 193 5.52 -19.53 -20.97
C VAL A 193 5.43 -19.84 -22.45
N GLY A 194 6.53 -19.67 -23.22
CA GLY A 194 6.58 -19.94 -24.68
C GLY A 194 6.85 -21.41 -25.05
N GLY A 195 7.09 -22.29 -24.09
CA GLY A 195 7.30 -23.72 -24.28
C GLY A 195 6.01 -24.46 -24.46
N SER A 196 5.51 -24.48 -25.71
CA SER A 196 4.53 -25.41 -26.29
C SER A 196 3.33 -25.81 -25.43
N CYS A 197 2.19 -25.49 -25.92
CA CYS A 197 0.95 -26.25 -25.75
C CYS A 197 1.28 -27.75 -25.97
N GLY A 198 1.65 -28.49 -24.92
CA GLY A 198 1.95 -29.92 -25.10
C GLY A 198 2.83 -30.62 -24.08
N SER A 199 3.32 -29.99 -23.05
CA SER A 199 4.09 -30.70 -21.98
C SER A 199 3.39 -30.59 -20.63
N PRO A 200 2.95 -31.72 -20.05
CA PRO A 200 2.41 -31.76 -18.69
C PRO A 200 3.56 -31.64 -17.69
N GLY A 201 3.87 -30.47 -17.17
CA GLY A 201 4.97 -30.35 -16.21
C GLY A 201 5.19 -29.00 -15.55
N THR A 202 4.48 -27.98 -15.96
CA THR A 202 4.62 -26.65 -15.33
C THR A 202 3.34 -26.36 -14.54
N THR A 203 3.46 -26.38 -13.22
CA THR A 203 2.37 -25.94 -12.32
C THR A 203 2.57 -24.46 -12.02
N TRP A 204 1.61 -23.67 -12.42
CA TRP A 204 1.44 -22.31 -11.94
C TRP A 204 1.00 -22.29 -10.49
#